data_1a6b5525307e33589451686adf457721
#
_entry.id   1a6b5525307e33589451686adf457721
#
_cell.length_a   1.000
_cell.length_b   1.000
_cell.length_c   1.000
_cell.angle_alpha   90.00
_cell.angle_beta   90.00
_cell.angle_gamma   90.00
#
_symmetry.space_group_name_H-M   'P 1'
#
loop_
_entity.id
_entity.type
_entity.pdbx_description
1 polymer ?
#
loop_
_entity_poly.entity_id
_entity_poly.type
_entity_poly.pdbx_seq_one_letter_code
_entity_poly.pdbx_strand_id
1 'polypeptide(L)'
;MNMNKESALVVFSGGQDSTTCLFWAKRNFKKVYALSFLYGQKHEKEVELAREIARKAEVEFDVMDVSFIGSLGHNSLTDTSMVMDQEKPADSFPNTFVPGRNLFFLSIAAVYARERGINHLITGVSQTDFSGYPDCRDAFIKSLNVTLNLAMDEQFVIHTPLMWIDKAETWALADELGVLDVIRHETLTCYNGIPGDGCGHCPACTLRREGLEKYLKSKNQEYLYIEIKMHFLLSHPAVTRKFLFIKRP
;
A
#
# COMPACT_ATOMS: atom_id res chain seq x y z
N MET A 1 8.61 -5.47 -20.99
CA MET A 1 8.19 -4.06 -21.01
C MET A 1 9.16 -3.24 -20.16
N ASN A 2 9.62 -2.09 -20.63
CA ASN A 2 10.55 -1.26 -19.86
C ASN A 2 9.74 -0.18 -19.13
N MET A 3 9.25 -0.50 -17.93
CA MET A 3 8.41 0.36 -17.09
C MET A 3 9.03 1.75 -16.83
N ASN A 4 10.36 1.87 -16.83
CA ASN A 4 11.06 3.15 -16.63
C ASN A 4 10.79 4.21 -17.72
N LYS A 5 10.03 3.90 -18.75
CA LYS A 5 9.66 4.86 -19.82
C LYS A 5 8.19 5.24 -19.81
N GLU A 6 7.38 4.60 -18.98
CA GLU A 6 5.93 4.68 -19.00
C GLU A 6 5.39 5.49 -17.81
N SER A 7 4.15 5.91 -17.90
CA SER A 7 3.44 6.61 -16.83
C SER A 7 2.58 5.62 -16.05
N ALA A 8 2.38 5.89 -14.76
CA ALA A 8 1.51 5.08 -13.90
C ALA A 8 0.57 5.95 -13.07
N LEU A 9 -0.62 5.42 -12.75
CA LEU A 9 -1.60 6.02 -11.85
C LEU A 9 -1.72 5.17 -10.59
N VAL A 10 -1.52 5.78 -9.45
CA VAL A 10 -1.70 5.15 -8.13
C VAL A 10 -3.06 5.51 -7.56
N VAL A 11 -3.87 4.51 -7.19
CA VAL A 11 -5.02 4.69 -6.32
C VAL A 11 -4.49 4.98 -4.92
N PHE A 12 -4.66 6.23 -4.48
CA PHE A 12 -3.87 6.79 -3.40
C PHE A 12 -4.76 7.38 -2.30
N SER A 13 -4.68 6.83 -1.09
CA SER A 13 -5.44 7.29 0.08
C SER A 13 -4.59 8.04 1.12
N GLY A 14 -3.25 8.07 0.98
CA GLY A 14 -2.35 8.62 2.00
C GLY A 14 -2.14 7.70 3.22
N GLY A 15 -2.68 6.48 3.20
CA GLY A 15 -2.40 5.44 4.19
C GLY A 15 -1.08 4.72 3.91
N GLN A 16 -0.61 3.90 4.85
CA GLN A 16 0.65 3.15 4.78
C GLN A 16 0.83 2.45 3.42
N ASP A 17 -0.14 1.63 3.03
CA ASP A 17 -0.02 0.74 1.88
C ASP A 17 0.01 1.53 0.56
N SER A 18 -0.92 2.45 0.37
CA SER A 18 -0.99 3.27 -0.83
C SER A 18 0.23 4.21 -0.95
N THR A 19 0.78 4.69 0.17
CA THR A 19 1.99 5.53 0.16
C THR A 19 3.22 4.69 -0.17
N THR A 20 3.35 3.47 0.36
CA THR A 20 4.41 2.54 -0.05
C THR A 20 4.34 2.25 -1.55
N CYS A 21 3.12 2.03 -2.08
CA CYS A 21 2.89 1.85 -3.52
C CYS A 21 3.24 3.10 -4.34
N LEU A 22 2.99 4.31 -3.83
CA LEU A 22 3.36 5.56 -4.49
C LEU A 22 4.88 5.65 -4.71
N PHE A 23 5.67 5.36 -3.68
CA PHE A 23 7.13 5.39 -3.78
C PHE A 23 7.68 4.21 -4.57
N TRP A 24 7.04 3.04 -4.49
CA TRP A 24 7.34 1.93 -5.40
C TRP A 24 7.11 2.33 -6.86
N ALA A 25 6.02 3.02 -7.16
CA ALA A 25 5.73 3.54 -8.49
C ALA A 25 6.80 4.53 -8.96
N LYS A 26 7.20 5.48 -8.12
CA LYS A 26 8.27 6.45 -8.42
C LYS A 26 9.60 5.79 -8.76
N ARG A 27 9.93 4.65 -8.15
CA ARG A 27 11.14 3.87 -8.45
C ARG A 27 11.07 3.17 -9.80
N ASN A 28 9.86 2.79 -10.25
CA ASN A 28 9.67 1.92 -11.41
C ASN A 28 9.17 2.63 -12.68
N PHE A 29 8.57 3.81 -12.57
CA PHE A 29 7.95 4.53 -13.68
C PHE A 29 8.54 5.93 -13.84
N LYS A 30 8.53 6.41 -15.10
CA LYS A 30 9.08 7.73 -15.43
C LYS A 30 8.22 8.87 -14.89
N LYS A 31 6.90 8.74 -14.95
CA LYS A 31 5.93 9.71 -14.45
C LYS A 31 4.84 9.01 -13.65
N VAL A 32 4.56 9.51 -12.48
CA VAL A 32 3.56 8.97 -11.58
C VAL A 32 2.48 10.00 -11.31
N TYR A 33 1.23 9.55 -11.34
CA TYR A 33 0.05 10.29 -10.95
C TYR A 33 -0.58 9.62 -9.74
N ALA A 34 -1.23 10.38 -8.89
CA ALA A 34 -1.95 9.88 -7.74
C ALA A 34 -3.41 10.35 -7.78
N LEU A 35 -4.34 9.43 -7.59
CA LEU A 35 -5.77 9.69 -7.58
C LEU A 35 -6.37 9.23 -6.26
N SER A 36 -6.93 10.17 -5.51
CA SER A 36 -7.72 9.91 -4.30
C SER A 36 -9.22 9.98 -4.58
N PHE A 37 -9.98 9.34 -3.69
CA PHE A 37 -11.44 9.30 -3.76
C PHE A 37 -12.06 9.86 -2.49
N LEU A 38 -13.03 10.77 -2.67
CA LEU A 38 -13.99 11.15 -1.64
C LEU A 38 -15.22 10.25 -1.81
N TYR A 39 -15.47 9.34 -0.86
CA TYR A 39 -16.58 8.39 -0.93
C TYR A 39 -17.53 8.49 0.27
N GLY A 40 -17.52 9.64 0.96
CA GLY A 40 -18.33 9.88 2.16
C GLY A 40 -17.69 9.35 3.45
N GLN A 41 -16.38 9.10 3.46
CA GLN A 41 -15.65 8.70 4.66
C GLN A 41 -15.71 9.80 5.75
N LYS A 42 -15.69 9.37 7.03
CA LYS A 42 -15.80 10.25 8.21
C LYS A 42 -14.69 11.31 8.32
N HIS A 43 -13.53 11.10 7.69
CA HIS A 43 -12.37 11.97 7.87
C HIS A 43 -11.85 12.51 6.53
N GLU A 44 -12.25 13.74 6.19
CA GLU A 44 -11.70 14.49 5.05
C GLU A 44 -10.20 14.75 5.18
N LYS A 45 -9.66 14.71 6.40
CA LYS A 45 -8.22 14.83 6.68
C LYS A 45 -7.34 13.82 5.94
N GLU A 46 -7.89 12.66 5.55
CA GLU A 46 -7.16 11.68 4.74
C GLU A 46 -6.73 12.28 3.41
N VAL A 47 -7.61 13.01 2.74
CA VAL A 47 -7.32 13.63 1.44
C VAL A 47 -6.32 14.77 1.57
N GLU A 48 -6.39 15.56 2.66
CA GLU A 48 -5.42 16.63 2.91
C GLU A 48 -4.01 16.07 3.14
N LEU A 49 -3.88 15.02 3.95
CA LEU A 49 -2.61 14.34 4.18
C LEU A 49 -2.09 13.66 2.91
N ALA A 50 -2.98 13.01 2.14
CA ALA A 50 -2.63 12.45 0.84
C ALA A 50 -2.07 13.50 -0.11
N ARG A 51 -2.69 14.68 -0.17
CA ARG A 51 -2.24 15.82 -0.98
C ARG A 51 -0.85 16.30 -0.55
N GLU A 52 -0.60 16.41 0.76
CA GLU A 52 0.69 16.85 1.29
C GLU A 52 1.80 15.83 0.99
N ILE A 53 1.53 14.53 1.14
CA ILE A 53 2.48 13.47 0.78
C ILE A 53 2.78 13.50 -0.71
N ALA A 54 1.75 13.61 -1.58
CA ALA A 54 1.92 13.70 -3.02
C ALA A 54 2.74 14.92 -3.43
N ARG A 55 2.49 16.09 -2.79
CA ARG A 55 3.26 17.33 -3.00
C ARG A 55 4.75 17.14 -2.63
N LYS A 56 5.05 16.56 -1.47
CA LYS A 56 6.43 16.27 -1.02
C LYS A 56 7.10 15.26 -1.94
N ALA A 57 6.33 14.31 -2.45
CA ALA A 57 6.80 13.32 -3.41
C ALA A 57 6.91 13.87 -4.84
N GLU A 58 6.53 15.12 -5.10
CA GLU A 58 6.51 15.74 -6.44
C GLU A 58 5.67 14.93 -7.45
N VAL A 59 4.51 14.43 -6.99
CA VAL A 59 3.55 13.65 -7.78
C VAL A 59 2.31 14.48 -8.06
N GLU A 60 1.86 14.49 -9.31
CA GLU A 60 0.61 15.12 -9.71
C GLU A 60 -0.56 14.39 -9.03
N PHE A 61 -1.42 15.15 -8.32
CA PHE A 61 -2.43 14.60 -7.42
C PHE A 61 -3.80 15.18 -7.74
N ASP A 62 -4.74 14.29 -8.00
CA ASP A 62 -6.16 14.62 -8.21
C ASP A 62 -7.06 13.92 -7.18
N VAL A 63 -8.24 14.50 -6.98
CA VAL A 63 -9.28 13.96 -6.10
C VAL A 63 -10.59 13.85 -6.89
N MET A 64 -11.22 12.70 -6.79
CA MET A 64 -12.52 12.47 -7.43
C MET A 64 -13.59 12.21 -6.38
N ASP A 65 -14.69 12.96 -6.46
CA ASP A 65 -15.85 12.77 -5.61
C ASP A 65 -16.70 11.61 -6.13
N VAL A 66 -16.81 10.58 -5.30
CA VAL A 66 -17.60 9.37 -5.52
C VAL A 66 -18.46 9.09 -4.30
N SER A 67 -18.92 10.13 -3.61
CA SER A 67 -19.66 10.05 -2.33
C SER A 67 -20.93 9.18 -2.44
N PHE A 68 -21.49 9.02 -3.65
CA PHE A 68 -22.60 8.08 -3.88
C PHE A 68 -22.27 6.64 -3.46
N ILE A 69 -21.01 6.21 -3.50
CA ILE A 69 -20.59 4.85 -3.06
C ILE A 69 -20.88 4.65 -1.58
N GLY A 70 -20.67 5.69 -0.76
CA GLY A 70 -20.97 5.65 0.66
C GLY A 70 -22.45 5.41 0.98
N SER A 71 -23.36 5.76 0.06
CA SER A 71 -24.79 5.55 0.21
C SER A 71 -25.29 4.17 -0.26
N LEU A 72 -24.43 3.37 -0.90
CA LEU A 72 -24.80 2.05 -1.45
C LEU A 72 -24.86 0.93 -0.41
N GLY A 73 -24.49 1.19 0.83
CA GLY A 73 -24.48 0.18 1.89
C GLY A 73 -24.33 0.78 3.28
N HIS A 74 -24.60 -0.03 4.30
CA HIS A 74 -24.41 0.35 5.70
C HIS A 74 -23.04 -0.15 6.17
N ASN A 75 -22.12 0.77 6.47
CA ASN A 75 -20.79 0.43 6.98
C ASN A 75 -20.29 1.54 7.94
N SER A 76 -19.41 1.16 8.87
CA SER A 76 -18.93 2.07 9.91
C SER A 76 -17.93 3.13 9.41
N LEU A 77 -17.45 3.05 8.18
CA LEU A 77 -16.55 4.07 7.61
C LEU A 77 -17.30 5.29 7.07
N THR A 78 -18.55 5.11 6.61
CA THR A 78 -19.37 6.18 6.03
C THR A 78 -20.56 6.56 6.92
N ASP A 79 -21.08 5.64 7.74
CA ASP A 79 -22.20 5.91 8.65
C ASP A 79 -21.68 6.36 10.02
N THR A 80 -21.90 7.62 10.36
CA THR A 80 -21.45 8.23 11.64
C THR A 80 -22.19 7.67 12.85
N SER A 81 -23.35 7.05 12.68
CA SER A 81 -24.11 6.42 13.78
C SER A 81 -23.60 5.03 14.14
N MET A 82 -22.82 4.38 13.26
CA MET A 82 -22.27 3.07 13.52
C MET A 82 -20.95 3.10 14.31
N VAL A 83 -20.90 2.28 15.36
CA VAL A 83 -19.63 2.02 16.08
C VAL A 83 -18.83 0.97 15.30
N MET A 84 -17.55 1.17 15.20
CA MET A 84 -16.64 0.29 14.49
C MET A 84 -16.37 -0.99 15.29
N ASP A 85 -16.44 -2.15 14.63
CA ASP A 85 -16.04 -3.42 15.23
C ASP A 85 -14.57 -3.40 15.62
N GLN A 86 -14.26 -3.82 16.84
CA GLN A 86 -12.90 -3.94 17.34
C GLN A 86 -12.24 -5.26 16.90
N GLU A 87 -13.05 -6.29 16.64
CA GLU A 87 -12.62 -7.61 16.21
C GLU A 87 -13.41 -8.04 14.97
N LYS A 88 -12.80 -8.90 14.15
CA LYS A 88 -13.48 -9.47 12.98
C LYS A 88 -14.53 -10.47 13.47
N PRO A 89 -15.81 -10.33 13.08
CA PRO A 89 -16.83 -11.33 13.35
C PRO A 89 -16.46 -12.70 12.75
N ALA A 90 -16.79 -13.79 13.45
CA ALA A 90 -16.42 -15.15 13.04
C ALA A 90 -17.01 -15.55 11.67
N ASP A 91 -18.26 -15.17 11.43
CA ASP A 91 -19.03 -15.62 10.27
C ASP A 91 -19.42 -14.51 9.27
N SER A 92 -18.82 -13.32 9.38
CA SER A 92 -19.16 -12.18 8.52
C SER A 92 -17.94 -11.31 8.22
N PHE A 93 -18.12 -10.31 7.33
CA PHE A 93 -17.13 -9.26 7.14
C PHE A 93 -17.23 -8.23 8.27
N PRO A 94 -16.10 -7.59 8.67
CA PRO A 94 -16.12 -6.45 9.58
C PRO A 94 -17.07 -5.37 9.05
N ASN A 95 -17.69 -4.61 9.95
CA ASN A 95 -18.60 -3.52 9.55
C ASN A 95 -17.87 -2.33 8.87
N THR A 96 -16.55 -2.36 8.79
CA THR A 96 -15.72 -1.48 7.96
C THR A 96 -15.68 -1.88 6.48
N PHE A 97 -16.26 -3.02 6.12
CA PHE A 97 -16.32 -3.46 4.73
C PHE A 97 -17.32 -2.62 3.93
N VAL A 98 -16.82 -1.96 2.89
CA VAL A 98 -17.64 -1.25 1.88
C VAL A 98 -17.72 -2.15 0.65
N PRO A 99 -18.86 -2.81 0.38
CA PRO A 99 -18.98 -3.78 -0.72
C PRO A 99 -18.62 -3.15 -2.06
N GLY A 100 -17.66 -3.76 -2.77
CA GLY A 100 -17.25 -3.30 -4.10
C GLY A 100 -16.46 -2.00 -4.14
N ARG A 101 -15.95 -1.50 -3.01
CA ARG A 101 -15.19 -0.24 -2.98
C ARG A 101 -14.01 -0.25 -3.95
N ASN A 102 -13.19 -1.31 -3.94
CA ASN A 102 -12.06 -1.42 -4.86
C ASN A 102 -12.50 -1.65 -6.31
N LEU A 103 -13.65 -2.28 -6.55
CA LEU A 103 -14.25 -2.38 -7.88
C LEU A 103 -14.53 -0.99 -8.46
N PHE A 104 -15.22 -0.14 -7.71
CA PHE A 104 -15.53 1.24 -8.16
C PHE A 104 -14.25 2.05 -8.32
N PHE A 105 -13.36 2.06 -7.34
CA PHE A 105 -12.13 2.86 -7.39
C PHE A 105 -11.26 2.49 -8.57
N LEU A 106 -11.00 1.22 -8.81
CA LEU A 106 -10.17 0.77 -9.92
C LEU A 106 -10.86 0.99 -11.27
N SER A 107 -12.18 0.83 -11.37
CA SER A 107 -12.91 1.10 -12.61
C SER A 107 -12.86 2.58 -12.97
N ILE A 108 -13.09 3.47 -12.01
CA ILE A 108 -13.01 4.91 -12.22
C ILE A 108 -11.56 5.34 -12.50
N ALA A 109 -10.59 4.79 -11.79
CA ALA A 109 -9.18 5.04 -12.04
C ALA A 109 -8.76 4.62 -13.46
N ALA A 110 -9.31 3.51 -14.00
CA ALA A 110 -9.05 3.07 -15.36
C ALA A 110 -9.60 4.05 -16.39
N VAL A 111 -10.82 4.55 -16.21
CA VAL A 111 -11.41 5.60 -17.08
C VAL A 111 -10.56 6.87 -17.02
N TYR A 112 -10.19 7.32 -15.82
CA TYR A 112 -9.31 8.48 -15.62
C TYR A 112 -7.93 8.31 -16.30
N ALA A 113 -7.35 7.12 -16.20
CA ALA A 113 -6.06 6.78 -16.79
C ALA A 113 -6.14 6.76 -18.33
N ARG A 114 -7.21 6.18 -18.88
CA ARG A 114 -7.45 6.11 -20.32
C ARG A 114 -7.41 7.50 -20.97
N GLU A 115 -8.11 8.47 -20.39
CA GLU A 115 -8.16 9.85 -20.91
C GLU A 115 -6.78 10.56 -20.89
N ARG A 116 -5.80 9.98 -20.19
CA ARG A 116 -4.43 10.48 -20.08
C ARG A 116 -3.38 9.59 -20.76
N GLY A 117 -3.82 8.54 -21.44
CA GLY A 117 -2.92 7.57 -22.09
C GLY A 117 -2.05 6.80 -21.09
N ILE A 118 -2.57 6.51 -19.90
CA ILE A 118 -1.87 5.78 -18.84
C ILE A 118 -2.43 4.36 -18.79
N ASN A 119 -1.57 3.35 -19.01
CA ASN A 119 -1.97 1.95 -19.01
C ASN A 119 -1.60 1.19 -17.73
N HIS A 120 -0.85 1.81 -16.81
CA HIS A 120 -0.44 1.17 -15.56
C HIS A 120 -1.21 1.76 -14.39
N LEU A 121 -2.01 0.91 -13.73
CA LEU A 121 -2.73 1.23 -12.51
C LEU A 121 -2.03 0.55 -11.33
N ILE A 122 -1.94 1.22 -10.20
CA ILE A 122 -1.28 0.67 -9.01
C ILE A 122 -2.22 0.81 -7.82
N THR A 123 -2.37 -0.27 -7.07
CA THR A 123 -3.19 -0.29 -5.84
C THR A 123 -2.47 -1.03 -4.72
N GLY A 124 -2.68 -0.57 -3.48
CA GLY A 124 -2.10 -1.12 -2.26
C GLY A 124 -2.92 -2.25 -1.64
N VAL A 125 -3.71 -2.99 -2.42
CA VAL A 125 -4.44 -4.15 -1.92
C VAL A 125 -3.48 -5.30 -1.61
N SER A 126 -3.80 -6.07 -0.56
CA SER A 126 -3.04 -7.24 -0.13
C SER A 126 -4.01 -8.37 0.23
N GLN A 127 -3.72 -9.58 -0.22
CA GLN A 127 -4.48 -10.78 0.14
C GLN A 127 -4.03 -11.33 1.48
N THR A 128 -2.80 -11.05 1.90
CA THR A 128 -2.22 -11.49 3.17
C THR A 128 -2.68 -10.64 4.36
N ASP A 129 -3.22 -9.45 4.11
CA ASP A 129 -3.83 -8.63 5.15
C ASP A 129 -5.09 -9.31 5.69
N PHE A 130 -5.17 -9.40 7.01
CA PHE A 130 -6.18 -10.15 7.75
C PHE A 130 -7.63 -9.64 7.59
N SER A 131 -7.86 -8.53 6.87
CA SER A 131 -9.20 -7.98 6.63
C SER A 131 -10.12 -8.94 5.86
N GLY A 132 -9.54 -9.79 4.99
CA GLY A 132 -10.28 -10.81 4.25
C GLY A 132 -11.28 -10.27 3.23
N TYR A 133 -11.17 -8.99 2.85
CA TYR A 133 -12.07 -8.38 1.89
C TYR A 133 -11.95 -9.07 0.52
N PRO A 134 -13.09 -9.50 -0.09
CA PRO A 134 -13.05 -10.20 -1.37
C PRO A 134 -12.45 -9.37 -2.50
N ASP A 135 -12.64 -8.06 -2.47
CA ASP A 135 -12.14 -7.10 -3.47
C ASP A 135 -10.66 -6.67 -3.24
N CYS A 136 -9.96 -7.34 -2.32
CA CYS A 136 -8.51 -7.26 -2.15
C CYS A 136 -7.78 -8.51 -2.66
N ARG A 137 -8.50 -9.55 -3.10
CA ARG A 137 -7.91 -10.82 -3.52
C ARG A 137 -7.30 -10.75 -4.92
N ASP A 138 -6.22 -11.49 -5.14
CA ASP A 138 -5.52 -11.57 -6.43
C ASP A 138 -6.46 -12.01 -7.57
N ALA A 139 -7.33 -13.01 -7.32
CA ALA A 139 -8.31 -13.47 -8.30
C ALA A 139 -9.28 -12.36 -8.74
N PHE A 140 -9.73 -11.50 -7.80
CA PHE A 140 -10.56 -10.34 -8.12
C PHE A 140 -9.80 -9.35 -9.00
N ILE A 141 -8.58 -8.98 -8.62
CA ILE A 141 -7.76 -8.01 -9.37
C ILE A 141 -7.50 -8.49 -10.81
N LYS A 142 -7.15 -9.76 -10.98
CA LYS A 142 -6.92 -10.37 -12.30
C LYS A 142 -8.19 -10.36 -13.16
N SER A 143 -9.32 -10.73 -12.58
CA SER A 143 -10.62 -10.70 -13.26
C SER A 143 -11.01 -9.26 -13.67
N LEU A 144 -10.83 -8.31 -12.75
CA LEU A 144 -11.11 -6.91 -13.03
C LEU A 144 -10.18 -6.35 -14.13
N ASN A 145 -8.91 -6.70 -14.13
CA ASN A 145 -7.97 -6.27 -15.19
C ASN A 145 -8.44 -6.73 -16.58
N VAL A 146 -8.87 -7.98 -16.69
CA VAL A 146 -9.43 -8.50 -17.95
C VAL A 146 -10.72 -7.76 -18.33
N THR A 147 -11.61 -7.55 -17.36
CA THR A 147 -12.88 -6.84 -17.57
C THR A 147 -12.66 -5.41 -18.07
N LEU A 148 -11.74 -4.67 -17.47
CA LEU A 148 -11.42 -3.29 -17.86
C LEU A 148 -10.83 -3.23 -19.27
N ASN A 149 -9.93 -4.16 -19.61
CA ASN A 149 -9.34 -4.25 -20.95
C ASN A 149 -10.39 -4.52 -22.01
N LEU A 150 -11.29 -5.47 -21.76
CA LEU A 150 -12.38 -5.79 -22.69
C LEU A 150 -13.40 -4.66 -22.79
N ALA A 151 -13.74 -4.01 -21.67
CA ALA A 151 -14.75 -2.96 -21.65
C ALA A 151 -14.32 -1.65 -22.36
N MET A 152 -13.01 -1.38 -22.42
CA MET A 152 -12.48 -0.12 -22.93
C MET A 152 -11.56 -0.29 -24.16
N ASP A 153 -11.38 -1.53 -24.64
CA ASP A 153 -10.44 -1.88 -25.74
C ASP A 153 -9.03 -1.34 -25.47
N GLU A 154 -8.53 -1.58 -24.25
CA GLU A 154 -7.24 -1.08 -23.74
C GLU A 154 -6.33 -2.22 -23.27
N GLN A 155 -5.10 -1.87 -22.92
CA GLN A 155 -4.10 -2.80 -22.38
C GLN A 155 -3.65 -2.37 -20.98
N PHE A 156 -4.59 -2.20 -20.07
CA PHE A 156 -4.26 -1.90 -18.68
C PHE A 156 -3.53 -3.05 -18.00
N VAL A 157 -2.60 -2.68 -17.14
CA VAL A 157 -1.93 -3.58 -16.19
C VAL A 157 -2.16 -3.04 -14.78
N ILE A 158 -2.88 -3.81 -13.95
CA ILE A 158 -3.05 -3.47 -12.54
C ILE A 158 -1.91 -4.10 -11.74
N HIS A 159 -1.06 -3.25 -11.16
CA HIS A 159 0.04 -3.66 -10.31
C HIS A 159 -0.40 -3.67 -8.84
N THR A 160 -0.02 -4.72 -8.15
CA THR A 160 -0.33 -4.94 -6.73
C THR A 160 0.94 -5.31 -5.97
N PRO A 161 1.85 -4.34 -5.72
CA PRO A 161 3.16 -4.62 -5.12
C PRO A 161 3.09 -5.32 -3.76
N LEU A 162 1.96 -5.17 -3.05
CA LEU A 162 1.77 -5.70 -1.70
C LEU A 162 0.95 -7.00 -1.66
N MET A 163 0.52 -7.55 -2.79
CA MET A 163 -0.46 -8.64 -2.86
C MET A 163 -0.10 -9.85 -1.98
N TRP A 164 1.18 -10.20 -1.93
CA TRP A 164 1.68 -11.43 -1.32
C TRP A 164 2.62 -11.21 -0.14
N ILE A 165 2.83 -9.97 0.25
CA ILE A 165 3.69 -9.61 1.38
C ILE A 165 2.85 -9.25 2.60
N ASP A 166 3.36 -9.61 3.79
CA ASP A 166 2.70 -9.26 5.05
C ASP A 166 3.02 -7.81 5.49
N LYS A 167 2.44 -7.39 6.60
CA LYS A 167 2.62 -6.03 7.08
C LYS A 167 4.06 -5.71 7.50
N ALA A 168 4.82 -6.70 7.97
CA ALA A 168 6.24 -6.52 8.29
C ALA A 168 7.08 -6.37 7.02
N GLU A 169 6.77 -7.14 5.98
CA GLU A 169 7.41 -7.03 4.66
C GLU A 169 7.03 -5.72 3.96
N THR A 170 5.82 -5.20 4.19
CA THR A 170 5.41 -3.85 3.72
C THR A 170 6.29 -2.77 4.36
N TRP A 171 6.62 -2.88 5.66
CA TRP A 171 7.55 -1.99 6.33
C TRP A 171 8.99 -2.14 5.80
N ALA A 172 9.43 -3.36 5.53
CA ALA A 172 10.73 -3.63 4.91
C ALA A 172 10.83 -2.98 3.52
N LEU A 173 9.78 -3.08 2.71
CA LEU A 173 9.72 -2.42 1.40
C LEU A 173 9.78 -0.88 1.55
N ALA A 174 9.08 -0.31 2.52
CA ALA A 174 9.15 1.13 2.79
C ALA A 174 10.57 1.59 3.16
N ASP A 175 11.29 0.79 3.94
CA ASP A 175 12.69 1.06 4.30
C ASP A 175 13.63 0.90 3.10
N GLU A 176 13.46 -0.12 2.28
CA GLU A 176 14.21 -0.33 1.03
C GLU A 176 14.01 0.84 0.04
N LEU A 177 12.82 1.41 0.03
CA LEU A 177 12.49 2.60 -0.77
C LEU A 177 13.02 3.91 -0.17
N GLY A 178 13.59 3.87 1.05
CA GLY A 178 14.11 5.06 1.76
C GLY A 178 13.03 5.98 2.32
N VAL A 179 11.82 5.47 2.56
CA VAL A 179 10.66 6.27 2.98
C VAL A 179 10.02 5.80 4.28
N LEU A 180 10.74 5.02 5.07
CA LEU A 180 10.26 4.47 6.34
C LEU A 180 9.70 5.56 7.26
N ASP A 181 10.41 6.68 7.40
CA ASP A 181 10.02 7.79 8.28
C ASP A 181 8.75 8.49 7.77
N VAL A 182 8.62 8.71 6.46
CA VAL A 182 7.41 9.26 5.85
C VAL A 182 6.22 8.35 6.12
N ILE A 183 6.37 7.05 5.88
CA ILE A 183 5.31 6.07 6.15
C ILE A 183 4.94 6.08 7.62
N ARG A 184 5.92 6.11 8.52
CA ARG A 184 5.67 6.03 9.96
C ARG A 184 4.98 7.25 10.52
N HIS A 185 5.38 8.45 10.12
CA HIS A 185 4.98 9.68 10.80
C HIS A 185 3.95 10.51 10.03
N GLU A 186 3.87 10.38 8.70
CA GLU A 186 3.08 11.27 7.88
C GLU A 186 1.82 10.60 7.28
N THR A 187 1.70 9.27 7.35
CA THR A 187 0.53 8.56 6.78
C THR A 187 -0.62 8.45 7.76
N LEU A 188 -1.84 8.33 7.22
CA LEU A 188 -3.06 8.13 7.99
C LEU A 188 -3.66 6.76 7.69
N THR A 189 -3.45 5.79 8.60
CA THR A 189 -4.01 4.43 8.51
C THR A 189 -5.11 4.22 9.54
N CYS A 190 -5.13 5.05 10.57
CA CYS A 190 -6.04 4.95 11.71
C CYS A 190 -7.49 5.24 11.31
N TYR A 191 -8.40 4.32 11.60
CA TYR A 191 -9.84 4.52 11.35
C TYR A 191 -10.46 5.65 12.17
N ASN A 192 -9.80 6.12 13.24
CA ASN A 192 -10.21 7.27 14.04
C ASN A 192 -9.59 8.60 13.57
N GLY A 193 -8.94 8.63 12.39
CA GLY A 193 -8.40 9.85 11.79
C GLY A 193 -7.16 10.42 12.51
N ILE A 194 -6.39 9.60 13.22
CA ILE A 194 -5.16 10.01 13.90
C ILE A 194 -3.94 9.60 13.05
N PRO A 195 -3.10 10.55 12.59
CA PRO A 195 -1.92 10.27 11.78
C PRO A 195 -0.83 9.50 12.55
N GLY A 196 0.16 9.02 11.82
CA GLY A 196 1.35 8.36 12.38
C GLY A 196 1.02 7.04 13.05
N ASP A 197 1.36 6.91 14.33
CA ASP A 197 1.12 5.68 15.11
C ASP A 197 -0.37 5.44 15.42
N GLY A 198 -1.24 6.43 15.13
CA GLY A 198 -2.69 6.30 15.23
C GLY A 198 -3.21 6.27 16.66
N CYS A 199 -4.43 5.72 16.84
CA CYS A 199 -5.05 5.60 18.17
C CYS A 199 -4.51 4.43 19.02
N GLY A 200 -3.76 3.51 18.42
CA GLY A 200 -3.15 2.37 19.08
C GLY A 200 -4.07 1.16 19.35
N HIS A 201 -5.39 1.29 19.14
CA HIS A 201 -6.35 0.24 19.51
C HIS A 201 -7.33 -0.18 18.39
N CYS A 202 -7.52 0.61 17.32
CA CYS A 202 -8.34 0.14 16.22
C CYS A 202 -7.60 -0.98 15.43
N PRO A 203 -8.33 -1.87 14.71
CA PRO A 203 -7.73 -2.98 13.99
C PRO A 203 -6.60 -2.57 13.04
N ALA A 204 -6.75 -1.44 12.34
CA ALA A 204 -5.72 -0.93 11.44
C ALA A 204 -4.44 -0.50 12.19
N CYS A 205 -4.57 0.15 13.34
CA CYS A 205 -3.42 0.54 14.17
C CYS A 205 -2.72 -0.69 14.78
N THR A 206 -3.47 -1.69 15.22
CA THR A 206 -2.93 -2.93 15.77
C THR A 206 -2.10 -3.67 14.72
N LEU A 207 -2.67 -3.91 13.54
CA LEU A 207 -1.99 -4.59 12.44
C LEU A 207 -0.72 -3.83 12.01
N ARG A 208 -0.81 -2.51 11.90
CA ARG A 208 0.31 -1.63 11.55
C ARG A 208 1.45 -1.73 12.56
N ARG A 209 1.15 -1.63 13.86
CA ARG A 209 2.11 -1.69 14.95
C ARG A 209 2.79 -3.06 15.01
N GLU A 210 2.02 -4.15 15.00
CA GLU A 210 2.57 -5.51 15.04
C GLU A 210 3.51 -5.78 13.85
N GLY A 211 3.14 -5.29 12.67
CA GLY A 211 3.99 -5.36 11.49
C GLY A 211 5.30 -4.61 11.67
N LEU A 212 5.26 -3.39 12.22
CA LEU A 212 6.47 -2.59 12.49
C LEU A 212 7.38 -3.27 13.53
N GLU A 213 6.82 -3.74 14.63
CA GLU A 213 7.55 -4.44 15.69
C GLU A 213 8.26 -5.70 15.14
N LYS A 214 7.53 -6.50 14.36
CA LYS A 214 8.09 -7.69 13.69
C LYS A 214 9.24 -7.32 12.75
N TYR A 215 9.06 -6.28 11.93
CA TYR A 215 10.08 -5.77 11.02
C TYR A 215 11.34 -5.30 11.77
N LEU A 216 11.19 -4.44 12.77
CA LEU A 216 12.32 -3.91 13.55
C LEU A 216 13.09 -5.01 14.28
N LYS A 217 12.37 -6.02 14.79
CA LYS A 217 13.00 -7.19 15.44
C LYS A 217 13.83 -7.99 14.44
N SER A 218 13.33 -8.25 13.24
CA SER A 218 14.08 -8.97 12.20
C SER A 218 15.30 -8.19 11.73
N LYS A 219 15.16 -6.88 11.54
CA LYS A 219 16.24 -5.98 11.15
C LYS A 219 17.38 -5.95 12.19
N ASN A 220 17.04 -5.87 13.48
CA ASN A 220 18.04 -5.92 14.56
C ASN A 220 18.78 -7.27 14.62
N GLN A 221 18.08 -8.37 14.37
CA GLN A 221 18.71 -9.69 14.30
C GLN A 221 19.68 -9.81 13.11
N GLU A 222 19.34 -9.23 11.98
CA GLU A 222 20.21 -9.20 10.80
C GLU A 222 21.48 -8.38 11.04
N TYR A 223 21.35 -7.19 11.64
CA TYR A 223 22.51 -6.37 12.01
C TYR A 223 23.44 -7.12 12.98
N LEU A 224 22.90 -7.74 14.01
CA LEU A 224 23.69 -8.51 14.97
C LEU A 224 24.43 -9.68 14.29
N TYR A 225 23.75 -10.38 13.37
CA TYR A 225 24.39 -11.48 12.61
C TYR A 225 25.53 -10.96 11.72
N ILE A 226 25.34 -9.82 11.05
CA ILE A 226 26.38 -9.21 10.21
C ILE A 226 27.57 -8.76 11.06
N GLU A 227 27.36 -8.12 12.21
CA GLU A 227 28.41 -7.72 13.12
C GLU A 227 29.24 -8.92 13.64
N ILE A 228 28.57 -9.98 14.08
CA ILE A 228 29.25 -11.22 14.53
C ILE A 228 30.05 -11.81 13.38
N LYS A 229 29.51 -11.88 12.17
CA LYS A 229 30.19 -12.41 10.99
C LYS A 229 31.40 -11.56 10.61
N MET A 230 31.27 -10.24 10.63
CA MET A 230 32.37 -9.31 10.36
C MET A 230 33.46 -9.44 11.41
N HIS A 231 33.11 -9.51 12.70
CA HIS A 231 34.06 -9.70 13.78
C HIS A 231 34.80 -11.04 13.64
N PHE A 232 34.08 -12.12 13.30
CA PHE A 232 34.69 -13.43 13.05
C PHE A 232 35.68 -13.41 11.87
N LEU A 233 35.30 -12.75 10.75
CA LEU A 233 36.17 -12.61 9.57
C LEU A 233 37.44 -11.79 9.87
N LEU A 234 37.30 -10.72 10.65
CA LEU A 234 38.44 -9.87 11.05
C LEU A 234 39.38 -10.57 12.03
N SER A 235 38.84 -11.39 12.92
CA SER A 235 39.67 -12.16 13.90
C SER A 235 40.32 -13.41 13.32
N HIS A 236 39.92 -13.87 12.12
CA HIS A 236 40.43 -15.07 11.45
C HIS A 236 40.87 -14.78 10.00
N PRO A 237 41.96 -14.00 9.79
CA PRO A 237 42.38 -13.56 8.45
C PRO A 237 42.76 -14.70 7.49
N ALA A 238 43.11 -15.89 8.01
CA ALA A 238 43.36 -17.05 7.19
C ALA A 238 42.10 -17.64 6.52
N VAL A 239 40.94 -17.47 7.13
CA VAL A 239 39.64 -17.88 6.57
C VAL A 239 39.18 -16.90 5.48
N THR A 240 39.44 -15.61 5.65
CA THR A 240 39.10 -14.56 4.70
C THR A 240 39.82 -14.74 3.36
N ARG A 241 41.09 -15.18 3.38
CA ARG A 241 41.86 -15.48 2.14
C ARG A 241 41.26 -16.62 1.32
N LYS A 242 40.66 -17.63 1.93
CA LYS A 242 40.01 -18.76 1.22
C LYS A 242 38.71 -18.34 0.50
N PHE A 243 37.93 -17.42 1.05
CA PHE A 243 36.70 -16.95 0.45
C PHE A 243 36.91 -15.98 -0.71
N LEU A 244 37.99 -15.19 -0.73
CA LEU A 244 38.35 -14.29 -1.84
C LEU A 244 38.87 -15.04 -3.08
N PHE A 245 39.35 -16.26 -2.95
CA PHE A 245 39.86 -17.08 -4.07
C PHE A 245 38.77 -17.92 -4.78
N ILE A 246 37.57 -18.03 -4.24
CA ILE A 246 36.46 -18.82 -4.83
C ILE A 246 35.61 -17.99 -5.82
N LYS A 247 35.82 -16.68 -5.93
CA LYS A 247 35.11 -15.78 -6.88
C LYS A 247 36.10 -15.20 -7.90
N ARG A 248 36.72 -16.03 -8.73
CA ARG A 248 37.16 -15.63 -10.08
C ARG A 248 36.81 -16.77 -11.04
N PRO A 249 36.01 -16.48 -12.09
CA PRO A 249 35.79 -17.42 -13.17
C PRO A 249 37.07 -17.66 -13.96
#